data_b2bbe72568882f04e759e8b5d72cf0cb
#
_entry.id   b2bbe72568882f04e759e8b5d72cf0cb
#
_cell.length_a   1.000
_cell.length_b   1.000
_cell.length_c   1.000
_cell.angle_alpha   90.00
_cell.angle_beta   90.00
_cell.angle_gamma   90.00
#
_symmetry.space_group_name_H-M   'P 1'
#
loop_
_entity.id
_entity.type
_entity.pdbx_description
1 polymer ?
#
loop_
_entity_poly.entity_id
_entity_poly.type
_entity_poly.pdbx_seq_one_letter_code
_entity_poly.pdbx_strand_id
1 'polypeptide(L)'
;MEPRDKLAADLADDLPVAASSLMAMTLAPEGDRMRGDESGTDGPPRMVGQYKLPLRTWSVPVLAILGLAVVIFVLAFWLNVLTGDSDGTTSADNLVHALLYQDVDQARNTLGGLGEVMAAVLGLALTVSSIIVQLAATRFTPHITSLFFRARTNLLVLGFFVTATVFVVWVNFSIGDNYVPRWGVLFSMLLMTASLLLLFPYFAYVFDFLDPEKIVGRITANGLYACTPIRGKAAQAVDERQLQAIEAVEHLTNIGLNALQQKDKNIASSAIEALCKFAVLYGETKAGMLKEWHRIAPWNRRSPDFVSLSHEAVGDLRERCTWLEWKILRQYQMVFTEGLTQIKDVCYLIAIDTRRLGEAAAKRGDLHTLDLSIKFFNTYLRATINANDIRTAYNILHQYRQLGEMVVNEGRSMVRKARSKSEREQREVLERAKTLERRAVDVARFMRYYSSVAFKRGMVFIAEVIAHDIGTLCAVAFHAESRCHDEILRIFLAVDDATESADKEKTLRGVRLAQIKLATDYLVHGSVALAKQVADDMKAEDHKRLRSMWQELDKLDTREFWEVNDRGSNFDYLTPEQKTALAHFFAWFPGLGYEQVEDDPSVVLRP
;
A
#
# COMPACT_ATOMS: atom_id res chain seq x y z
N MET A 1 -10.82 -12.70 38.33
CA MET A 1 -10.56 -12.15 37.01
C MET A 1 -9.64 -13.14 36.30
N GLU A 2 -10.19 -13.86 35.32
CA GLU A 2 -9.43 -14.85 34.54
C GLU A 2 -8.39 -14.17 33.62
N PRO A 3 -7.33 -14.87 33.19
CA PRO A 3 -6.28 -14.31 32.33
C PRO A 3 -6.80 -13.67 31.02
N ARG A 4 -7.97 -14.07 30.55
CA ARG A 4 -8.66 -13.49 29.37
C ARG A 4 -9.11 -12.04 29.59
N ASP A 5 -9.62 -11.72 30.77
CA ASP A 5 -10.12 -10.36 31.09
C ASP A 5 -8.96 -9.36 31.21
N LYS A 6 -7.81 -9.83 31.68
CA LYS A 6 -6.61 -8.99 31.80
C LYS A 6 -5.97 -8.70 30.46
N LEU A 7 -5.98 -9.69 29.54
CA LEU A 7 -5.43 -9.54 28.19
C LEU A 7 -6.33 -8.66 27.29
N ALA A 8 -7.66 -8.72 27.49
CA ALA A 8 -8.61 -7.84 26.82
C ALA A 8 -8.47 -6.39 27.31
N ALA A 9 -8.17 -6.19 28.60
CA ALA A 9 -7.92 -4.87 29.18
C ALA A 9 -6.59 -4.27 28.66
N ASP A 10 -5.53 -5.08 28.59
CA ASP A 10 -4.23 -4.63 28.06
C ASP A 10 -4.29 -4.29 26.54
N LEU A 11 -5.22 -4.90 25.79
CA LEU A 11 -5.48 -4.57 24.38
C LEU A 11 -6.30 -3.27 24.20
N ALA A 12 -7.10 -2.90 25.20
CA ALA A 12 -7.95 -1.71 25.15
C ALA A 12 -7.19 -0.41 25.45
N ASP A 13 -6.18 -0.46 26.33
CA ASP A 13 -5.42 0.71 26.76
C ASP A 13 -4.45 1.25 25.66
N ASP A 14 -4.11 0.45 24.64
CA ASP A 14 -3.17 0.83 23.57
C ASP A 14 -3.83 1.36 22.28
N LEU A 15 -5.18 1.56 22.25
CA LEU A 15 -5.88 2.01 21.04
C LEU A 15 -5.94 3.54 20.93
N PRO A 16 -5.21 4.17 19.99
CA PRO A 16 -5.42 5.57 19.67
C PRO A 16 -6.74 5.78 18.92
N VAL A 17 -7.47 6.84 19.27
CA VAL A 17 -8.76 7.30 18.69
C VAL A 17 -8.74 7.49 17.15
N ALA A 18 -7.58 7.42 16.52
CA ALA A 18 -7.39 7.59 15.06
C ALA A 18 -7.71 6.32 14.23
N ALA A 19 -7.89 5.15 14.84
CA ALA A 19 -8.16 3.91 14.10
C ALA A 19 -9.56 3.88 13.44
N SER A 20 -10.53 4.63 13.98
CA SER A 20 -11.88 4.70 13.45
C SER A 20 -12.00 5.38 12.08
N SER A 21 -11.12 6.33 11.76
CA SER A 21 -11.13 7.03 10.47
C SER A 21 -10.56 6.20 9.30
N LEU A 22 -9.59 5.33 9.58
CA LEU A 22 -9.03 4.44 8.56
C LEU A 22 -9.96 3.25 8.25
N MET A 23 -10.71 2.80 9.27
CA MET A 23 -11.69 1.72 9.09
C MET A 23 -12.89 2.15 8.24
N ALA A 24 -13.31 3.41 8.32
CA ALA A 24 -14.38 3.96 7.48
C ALA A 24 -14.00 4.05 5.98
N MET A 25 -12.71 4.16 5.66
CA MET A 25 -12.21 4.14 4.28
C MET A 25 -12.03 2.73 3.70
N THR A 26 -11.92 1.71 4.55
CA THR A 26 -11.70 0.31 4.11
C THR A 26 -13.00 -0.51 4.05
N LEU A 27 -14.09 -0.03 4.67
CA LEU A 27 -15.39 -0.74 4.75
C LEU A 27 -16.46 -0.19 3.79
N ALA A 28 -16.12 0.68 2.86
CA ALA A 28 -17.03 0.96 1.74
C ALA A 28 -17.17 -0.32 0.91
N PRO A 29 -18.40 -0.82 0.68
CA PRO A 29 -18.61 -2.05 -0.07
C PRO A 29 -18.06 -1.86 -1.48
N GLU A 30 -17.11 -2.72 -1.87
CA GLU A 30 -16.50 -2.80 -3.21
C GLU A 30 -17.52 -3.09 -4.34
N GLY A 31 -18.82 -3.06 -4.05
CA GLY A 31 -19.89 -3.42 -5.00
C GLY A 31 -20.33 -2.34 -5.96
N ASP A 32 -20.00 -1.07 -5.74
CA ASP A 32 -20.69 0.03 -6.48
C ASP A 32 -19.76 0.92 -7.32
N ARG A 33 -18.48 0.60 -7.49
CA ARG A 33 -17.55 1.35 -8.35
C ARG A 33 -17.12 0.64 -9.63
N MET A 34 -17.73 -0.49 -9.96
CA MET A 34 -17.48 -1.21 -11.23
C MET A 34 -18.75 -1.35 -12.09
N ARG A 35 -19.52 -0.30 -12.25
CA ARG A 35 -20.53 -0.16 -13.31
C ARG A 35 -20.37 1.19 -13.97
N GLY A 36 -19.56 1.23 -15.00
CA GLY A 36 -19.35 2.40 -15.83
C GLY A 36 -18.31 2.17 -16.91
N ASP A 37 -18.78 1.85 -18.12
CA ASP A 37 -18.09 1.85 -19.40
C ASP A 37 -17.27 0.61 -19.77
N GLU A 38 -17.98 -0.46 -20.15
CA GLU A 38 -17.55 -1.36 -21.23
C GLU A 38 -17.85 -0.71 -22.59
N SER A 39 -16.93 0.10 -23.09
CA SER A 39 -16.80 0.39 -24.51
C SER A 39 -15.35 0.21 -24.92
N GLY A 40 -15.09 -0.84 -25.72
CA GLY A 40 -13.78 -1.27 -26.11
C GLY A 40 -12.95 -0.20 -26.83
N THR A 41 -11.75 -0.03 -26.36
CA THR A 41 -10.58 0.30 -27.19
C THR A 41 -9.36 -0.38 -26.56
N ASP A 42 -8.83 -1.40 -27.22
CA ASP A 42 -7.52 -1.98 -26.99
C ASP A 42 -6.42 -0.92 -27.21
N GLY A 43 -6.10 -0.18 -26.15
CA GLY A 43 -4.93 0.66 -26.05
C GLY A 43 -4.18 0.34 -24.76
N PRO A 44 -2.83 0.41 -24.75
CA PRO A 44 -2.07 0.22 -23.51
C PRO A 44 -2.61 1.15 -22.43
N PRO A 45 -2.61 0.76 -21.12
CA PRO A 45 -3.13 1.58 -20.05
C PRO A 45 -2.52 2.97 -20.16
N ARG A 46 -3.39 3.98 -20.32
CA ARG A 46 -2.96 5.38 -20.42
C ARG A 46 -2.10 5.66 -19.20
N MET A 47 -0.82 5.92 -19.46
CA MET A 47 0.11 6.39 -18.44
C MET A 47 -0.59 7.45 -17.62
N VAL A 48 -0.59 7.26 -16.30
CA VAL A 48 -1.05 8.25 -15.32
C VAL A 48 -0.48 9.58 -15.78
N GLY A 49 -1.37 10.49 -16.17
CA GLY A 49 -1.04 11.66 -16.94
C GLY A 49 0.11 12.39 -16.27
N GLN A 50 1.07 12.86 -17.07
CA GLN A 50 1.89 13.98 -16.68
C GLN A 50 0.94 14.96 -15.99
N TYR A 51 1.12 15.16 -14.69
CA TYR A 51 0.39 16.19 -13.96
C TYR A 51 0.72 17.52 -14.65
N LYS A 52 -0.06 17.84 -15.66
CA LYS A 52 -0.11 19.20 -16.18
C LYS A 52 -0.70 19.97 -15.04
N LEU A 53 0.14 20.72 -14.33
CA LEU A 53 -0.37 21.82 -13.51
C LEU A 53 -1.47 22.46 -14.33
N PRO A 54 -2.69 22.62 -13.81
CA PRO A 54 -3.69 23.36 -14.53
C PRO A 54 -3.16 24.79 -14.64
N LEU A 55 -2.43 25.07 -15.73
CA LEU A 55 -1.91 26.41 -16.07
C LEU A 55 -3.00 27.48 -15.81
N ARG A 56 -4.25 27.10 -16.01
CA ARG A 56 -5.43 27.93 -15.81
C ARG A 56 -5.66 28.32 -14.34
N THR A 57 -5.30 27.48 -13.37
CA THR A 57 -5.52 27.78 -11.94
C THR A 57 -4.56 28.85 -11.42
N TRP A 58 -3.35 28.94 -12.00
CA TRP A 58 -2.32 29.90 -11.61
C TRP A 58 -2.22 31.09 -12.56
N SER A 59 -2.51 30.93 -13.84
CA SER A 59 -2.49 32.03 -14.80
C SER A 59 -3.58 33.07 -14.53
N VAL A 60 -4.77 32.67 -14.08
CA VAL A 60 -5.86 33.60 -13.79
C VAL A 60 -5.53 34.58 -12.65
N PRO A 61 -5.04 34.16 -11.46
CA PRO A 61 -4.64 35.11 -10.41
C PRO A 61 -3.47 36.01 -10.84
N VAL A 62 -2.47 35.46 -11.55
CA VAL A 62 -1.32 36.24 -12.03
C VAL A 62 -1.74 37.28 -13.04
N LEU A 63 -2.58 36.93 -14.02
CA LEU A 63 -3.12 37.87 -14.97
C LEU A 63 -4.05 38.91 -14.32
N ALA A 64 -4.79 38.52 -13.29
CA ALA A 64 -5.64 39.46 -12.52
C ALA A 64 -4.79 40.49 -11.76
N ILE A 65 -3.69 40.06 -11.12
CA ILE A 65 -2.76 40.95 -10.41
C ILE A 65 -2.05 41.89 -11.40
N LEU A 66 -1.63 41.37 -12.55
CA LEU A 66 -1.05 42.17 -13.63
C LEU A 66 -2.06 43.20 -14.15
N GLY A 67 -3.29 42.75 -14.42
CA GLY A 67 -4.39 43.64 -14.86
C GLY A 67 -4.68 44.71 -13.82
N LEU A 68 -4.74 44.36 -12.54
CA LEU A 68 -4.92 45.30 -11.44
C LEU A 68 -3.76 46.32 -11.35
N ALA A 69 -2.51 45.87 -11.47
CA ALA A 69 -1.35 46.78 -11.48
C ALA A 69 -1.39 47.76 -12.66
N VAL A 70 -1.74 47.28 -13.84
CA VAL A 70 -1.93 48.15 -15.04
C VAL A 70 -3.07 49.14 -14.82
N VAL A 71 -4.20 48.70 -14.26
CA VAL A 71 -5.36 49.59 -13.96
C VAL A 71 -4.96 50.65 -12.94
N ILE A 72 -4.29 50.29 -11.86
CA ILE A 72 -3.80 51.24 -10.85
C ILE A 72 -2.83 52.25 -11.48
N PHE A 73 -1.89 51.76 -12.31
CA PHE A 73 -0.94 52.62 -13.01
C PHE A 73 -1.63 53.61 -13.96
N VAL A 74 -2.57 53.14 -14.76
CA VAL A 74 -3.37 53.98 -15.68
C VAL A 74 -4.22 55.01 -14.89
N LEU A 75 -4.87 54.57 -13.79
CA LEU A 75 -5.63 55.47 -12.92
C LEU A 75 -4.76 56.54 -12.28
N ALA A 76 -3.58 56.18 -11.75
CA ALA A 76 -2.63 57.12 -11.17
C ALA A 76 -2.15 58.14 -12.24
N PHE A 77 -1.85 57.66 -13.44
CA PHE A 77 -1.48 58.52 -14.57
C PHE A 77 -2.61 59.48 -14.94
N TRP A 78 -3.88 58.99 -15.07
CA TRP A 78 -5.05 59.85 -15.35
C TRP A 78 -5.32 60.84 -14.22
N LEU A 79 -5.13 60.47 -12.97
CA LEU A 79 -5.29 61.36 -11.81
C LEU A 79 -4.29 62.54 -11.86
N ASN A 80 -3.02 62.25 -12.23
CA ASN A 80 -2.01 63.28 -12.43
C ASN A 80 -2.36 64.25 -13.57
N VAL A 81 -2.97 63.74 -14.67
CA VAL A 81 -3.48 64.56 -15.78
C VAL A 81 -4.65 65.43 -15.35
N LEU A 82 -5.55 64.92 -14.51
CA LEU A 82 -6.75 65.64 -14.02
C LEU A 82 -6.44 66.67 -12.93
N THR A 83 -5.40 66.44 -12.10
CA THR A 83 -5.02 67.37 -11.01
C THR A 83 -4.18 68.53 -11.47
N GLY A 84 -3.82 68.61 -12.77
CA GLY A 84 -3.21 69.81 -13.36
C GLY A 84 -1.76 70.09 -12.97
N ASP A 85 -1.03 69.09 -12.42
CA ASP A 85 0.34 69.22 -11.98
C ASP A 85 1.37 69.05 -13.11
N SER A 86 0.88 69.18 -14.35
CA SER A 86 1.74 69.05 -15.55
C SER A 86 1.58 70.27 -16.45
N ASP A 87 2.66 70.97 -16.69
CA ASP A 87 2.78 71.96 -17.74
C ASP A 87 2.27 71.42 -19.09
N GLY A 88 1.10 71.79 -19.43
CA GLY A 88 0.35 71.94 -20.67
C GLY A 88 0.52 70.99 -21.87
N THR A 89 1.15 69.81 -21.79
CA THR A 89 1.40 68.93 -22.96
C THR A 89 1.34 67.43 -22.68
N THR A 90 0.29 66.93 -22.00
CA THR A 90 0.20 65.46 -21.73
C THR A 90 -0.95 64.83 -22.52
N SER A 91 -0.66 64.38 -23.74
CA SER A 91 -1.43 63.38 -24.51
C SER A 91 -0.91 61.96 -24.20
N ALA A 92 -1.72 60.92 -24.46
CA ALA A 92 -1.33 59.49 -24.32
C ALA A 92 -0.03 59.15 -25.09
N ASP A 93 0.29 59.93 -26.13
CA ASP A 93 1.59 59.84 -26.85
C ASP A 93 2.79 60.16 -25.93
N ASN A 94 2.61 60.92 -24.87
CA ASN A 94 3.70 61.30 -23.98
C ASN A 94 4.11 60.19 -23.02
N LEU A 95 3.23 59.21 -22.69
CA LEU A 95 3.57 58.09 -21.83
C LEU A 95 4.53 57.13 -22.55
N VAL A 96 4.24 56.80 -23.80
CA VAL A 96 5.13 56.02 -24.67
C VAL A 96 6.43 56.80 -24.91
N HIS A 97 6.33 58.11 -25.09
CA HIS A 97 7.48 58.97 -25.28
C HIS A 97 8.35 59.05 -24.01
N ALA A 98 7.77 59.21 -22.82
CA ALA A 98 8.50 59.22 -21.55
C ALA A 98 9.17 57.86 -21.25
N LEU A 99 8.56 56.73 -21.63
CA LEU A 99 9.16 55.39 -21.48
C LEU A 99 10.26 55.11 -22.52
N LEU A 100 10.15 55.64 -23.75
CA LEU A 100 11.07 55.37 -24.83
C LEU A 100 12.19 56.42 -24.99
N TYR A 101 11.97 57.65 -24.53
CA TYR A 101 12.89 58.78 -24.75
C TYR A 101 13.50 59.26 -23.44
N GLN A 102 14.08 58.31 -22.68
CA GLN A 102 14.88 58.63 -21.48
C GLN A 102 16.24 59.28 -21.87
N ASP A 103 16.71 60.20 -21.05
CA ASP A 103 18.06 60.72 -21.12
C ASP A 103 19.08 59.62 -20.76
N VAL A 104 20.34 59.72 -21.19
CA VAL A 104 21.38 58.70 -20.99
C VAL A 104 21.58 58.38 -19.51
N ASP A 105 21.64 59.41 -18.65
CA ASP A 105 21.81 59.21 -17.21
C ASP A 105 20.63 58.57 -16.54
N GLN A 106 19.41 58.95 -16.97
CA GLN A 106 18.16 58.33 -16.49
C GLN A 106 18.05 56.87 -16.92
N ALA A 107 18.38 56.57 -18.18
CA ALA A 107 18.39 55.19 -18.69
C ALA A 107 19.39 54.30 -17.97
N ARG A 108 20.62 54.83 -17.70
CA ARG A 108 21.66 54.12 -16.96
C ARG A 108 21.25 53.81 -15.52
N ASN A 109 20.66 54.81 -14.83
CA ASN A 109 20.16 54.61 -13.45
C ASN A 109 19.00 53.64 -13.39
N THR A 110 18.08 53.74 -14.33
CA THR A 110 16.90 52.82 -14.44
C THR A 110 17.39 51.37 -14.66
N LEU A 111 18.27 51.14 -15.65
CA LEU A 111 18.78 49.80 -15.94
C LEU A 111 19.68 49.26 -14.80
N GLY A 112 20.46 50.13 -14.12
CA GLY A 112 21.20 49.74 -12.92
C GLY A 112 20.27 49.19 -11.83
N GLY A 113 19.22 49.96 -11.50
CA GLY A 113 18.20 49.53 -10.53
C GLY A 113 17.45 48.28 -10.95
N LEU A 114 17.10 48.16 -12.23
CA LEU A 114 16.48 46.92 -12.78
C LEU A 114 17.42 45.72 -12.65
N GLY A 115 18.72 45.90 -12.91
CA GLY A 115 19.71 44.84 -12.78
C GLY A 115 19.85 44.33 -11.35
N GLU A 116 19.85 45.26 -10.36
CA GLU A 116 19.88 44.92 -8.93
C GLU A 116 18.64 44.15 -8.50
N VAL A 117 17.43 44.59 -8.90
CA VAL A 117 16.19 43.91 -8.60
C VAL A 117 16.15 42.51 -9.25
N MET A 118 16.59 42.38 -10.50
CA MET A 118 16.66 41.10 -11.19
C MET A 118 17.64 40.13 -10.53
N ALA A 119 18.80 40.59 -10.12
CA ALA A 119 19.77 39.81 -9.36
C ALA A 119 19.21 39.35 -8.01
N ALA A 120 18.48 40.25 -7.31
CA ALA A 120 17.81 39.93 -6.05
C ALA A 120 16.70 38.86 -6.24
N VAL A 121 15.87 38.97 -7.28
CA VAL A 121 14.82 37.99 -7.63
C VAL A 121 15.43 36.61 -7.94
N LEU A 122 16.49 36.56 -8.73
CA LEU A 122 17.20 35.33 -9.03
C LEU A 122 17.81 34.72 -7.76
N GLY A 123 18.47 35.55 -6.92
CA GLY A 123 19.05 35.13 -5.65
C GLY A 123 18.00 34.55 -4.71
N LEU A 124 16.85 35.23 -4.57
CA LEU A 124 15.73 34.78 -3.75
C LEU A 124 15.16 33.45 -4.27
N ALA A 125 14.92 33.33 -5.58
CA ALA A 125 14.39 32.11 -6.19
C ALA A 125 15.32 30.90 -5.96
N LEU A 126 16.64 31.09 -6.13
CA LEU A 126 17.64 30.04 -5.89
C LEU A 126 17.74 29.67 -4.42
N THR A 127 17.84 30.67 -3.52
CA THR A 127 18.01 30.44 -2.09
C THR A 127 16.81 29.72 -1.49
N VAL A 128 15.61 30.23 -1.72
CA VAL A 128 14.38 29.62 -1.18
C VAL A 128 14.18 28.21 -1.74
N SER A 129 14.36 28.02 -3.04
CA SER A 129 14.22 26.69 -3.66
C SER A 129 15.26 25.71 -3.11
N SER A 130 16.51 26.15 -2.93
CA SER A 130 17.59 25.32 -2.37
C SER A 130 17.28 24.88 -0.92
N ILE A 131 16.83 25.82 -0.06
CA ILE A 131 16.47 25.51 1.33
C ILE A 131 15.30 24.51 1.38
N ILE A 132 14.24 24.75 0.61
CA ILE A 132 13.06 23.89 0.61
C ILE A 132 13.41 22.49 0.11
N VAL A 133 14.20 22.39 -0.97
CA VAL A 133 14.65 21.08 -1.52
C VAL A 133 15.58 20.36 -0.55
N GLN A 134 16.45 21.10 0.17
CA GLN A 134 17.30 20.52 1.20
C GLN A 134 16.48 19.93 2.36
N LEU A 135 15.47 20.67 2.84
CA LEU A 135 14.55 20.18 3.88
C LEU A 135 13.78 18.93 3.41
N ALA A 136 13.33 18.90 2.16
CA ALA A 136 12.67 17.73 1.61
C ALA A 136 13.63 16.54 1.44
N ALA A 137 14.86 16.77 1.03
CA ALA A 137 15.86 15.72 0.89
C ALA A 137 16.22 15.08 2.25
N THR A 138 16.27 15.84 3.32
CA THR A 138 16.49 15.31 4.67
C THR A 138 15.26 14.57 5.21
N ARG A 139 14.05 15.01 4.85
CA ARG A 139 12.80 14.40 5.32
C ARG A 139 12.45 13.11 4.57
N PHE A 140 12.66 13.06 3.26
CA PHE A 140 12.22 11.93 2.43
C PHE A 140 13.39 11.10 1.92
N THR A 141 14.16 11.63 0.98
CA THR A 141 15.33 10.95 0.39
C THR A 141 16.21 11.97 -0.36
N PRO A 142 17.55 11.84 -0.33
CA PRO A 142 18.46 12.73 -1.07
C PRO A 142 18.20 12.77 -2.58
N HIS A 143 17.58 11.73 -3.13
CA HIS A 143 17.24 11.65 -4.55
C HIS A 143 16.29 12.77 -5.02
N ILE A 144 15.48 13.33 -4.13
CA ILE A 144 14.54 14.42 -4.45
C ILE A 144 15.28 15.63 -5.01
N THR A 145 16.47 15.93 -4.50
CA THR A 145 17.30 17.02 -5.02
C THR A 145 17.58 16.85 -6.51
N SER A 146 17.99 15.66 -6.93
CA SER A 146 18.28 15.38 -8.34
C SER A 146 17.02 15.42 -9.21
N LEU A 147 15.88 14.96 -8.69
CA LEU A 147 14.60 15.02 -9.38
C LEU A 147 14.14 16.46 -9.61
N PHE A 148 14.32 17.33 -8.61
CA PHE A 148 13.95 18.74 -8.68
C PHE A 148 14.80 19.50 -9.72
N PHE A 149 16.12 19.40 -9.63
CA PHE A 149 17.02 20.12 -10.56
C PHE A 149 16.91 19.61 -12.00
N ARG A 150 16.53 18.34 -12.23
CA ARG A 150 16.29 17.79 -13.58
C ARG A 150 14.88 18.07 -14.10
N ALA A 151 13.98 18.60 -13.30
CA ALA A 151 12.62 18.90 -13.73
C ALA A 151 12.62 20.02 -14.77
N ARG A 152 12.01 19.79 -15.94
CA ARG A 152 11.98 20.74 -17.07
C ARG A 152 11.44 22.09 -16.69
N THR A 153 10.38 22.14 -15.87
CA THR A 153 9.76 23.39 -15.39
C THR A 153 10.76 24.20 -14.57
N ASN A 154 11.48 23.58 -13.65
CA ASN A 154 12.48 24.26 -12.83
C ASN A 154 13.61 24.82 -13.69
N LEU A 155 14.15 24.01 -14.64
CA LEU A 155 15.21 24.43 -15.53
C LEU A 155 14.79 25.61 -16.43
N LEU A 156 13.55 25.59 -16.94
CA LEU A 156 13.02 26.67 -17.78
C LEU A 156 12.84 27.97 -16.99
N VAL A 157 12.28 27.89 -15.78
CA VAL A 157 12.02 29.09 -14.97
C VAL A 157 13.33 29.72 -14.47
N LEU A 158 14.24 28.92 -13.93
CA LEU A 158 15.55 29.41 -13.51
C LEU A 158 16.36 29.92 -14.70
N GLY A 159 16.33 29.22 -15.83
CA GLY A 159 16.95 29.66 -17.08
C GLY A 159 16.38 31.01 -17.57
N PHE A 160 15.06 31.22 -17.45
CA PHE A 160 14.46 32.51 -17.76
C PHE A 160 14.99 33.63 -16.86
N PHE A 161 15.04 33.43 -15.53
CA PHE A 161 15.58 34.43 -14.61
C PHE A 161 17.05 34.78 -14.91
N VAL A 162 17.87 33.76 -15.17
CA VAL A 162 19.29 33.98 -15.55
C VAL A 162 19.39 34.77 -16.85
N THR A 163 18.67 34.34 -17.89
CA THR A 163 18.68 34.99 -19.20
C THR A 163 18.22 36.44 -19.12
N ALA A 164 17.13 36.70 -18.37
CA ALA A 164 16.59 38.03 -18.16
C ALA A 164 17.61 38.95 -17.42
N THR A 165 18.24 38.43 -16.36
CA THR A 165 19.27 39.18 -15.62
C THR A 165 20.47 39.52 -16.51
N VAL A 166 20.99 38.55 -17.25
CA VAL A 166 22.12 38.76 -18.18
C VAL A 166 21.75 39.76 -19.26
N PHE A 167 20.53 39.68 -19.82
CA PHE A 167 20.03 40.63 -20.81
C PHE A 167 20.03 42.06 -20.30
N VAL A 168 19.49 42.32 -19.10
CA VAL A 168 19.47 43.67 -18.47
C VAL A 168 20.90 44.23 -18.29
N VAL A 169 21.82 43.39 -17.82
CA VAL A 169 23.22 43.76 -17.65
C VAL A 169 23.87 44.11 -18.99
N TRP A 170 23.65 43.34 -20.03
CA TRP A 170 24.21 43.63 -21.36
C TRP A 170 23.63 44.90 -21.96
N VAL A 171 22.30 45.14 -21.81
CA VAL A 171 21.68 46.40 -22.25
C VAL A 171 22.28 47.58 -21.52
N ASN A 172 22.52 47.45 -20.20
CA ASN A 172 23.16 48.53 -19.41
C ASN A 172 24.59 48.83 -19.91
N PHE A 173 25.37 47.80 -20.25
CA PHE A 173 26.72 48.01 -20.84
C PHE A 173 26.68 48.59 -22.25
N SER A 174 25.57 48.43 -22.99
CA SER A 174 25.45 48.96 -24.35
C SER A 174 25.09 50.46 -24.43
N ILE A 175 24.85 51.12 -23.28
CA ILE A 175 24.57 52.56 -23.20
C ILE A 175 25.87 53.32 -23.42
N GLY A 176 25.96 54.06 -24.53
CA GLY A 176 27.06 54.99 -24.85
C GLY A 176 26.77 56.42 -24.37
N ASP A 177 27.76 57.32 -24.47
CA ASP A 177 27.59 58.73 -24.07
C ASP A 177 26.50 59.49 -24.83
N ASN A 178 26.22 59.07 -26.11
CA ASN A 178 25.20 59.67 -26.96
C ASN A 178 24.20 58.62 -27.54
N TYR A 179 24.16 57.44 -26.98
CA TYR A 179 23.31 56.35 -27.51
C TYR A 179 22.61 55.60 -26.38
N VAL A 180 21.28 55.53 -26.47
CA VAL A 180 20.43 54.77 -25.58
C VAL A 180 19.70 53.70 -26.39
N PRO A 181 19.86 52.40 -26.09
CA PRO A 181 19.12 51.31 -26.78
C PRO A 181 17.70 51.26 -26.30
N ARG A 182 16.80 52.15 -26.82
CA ARG A 182 15.41 52.34 -26.35
C ARG A 182 14.61 51.05 -26.23
N TRP A 183 14.66 50.20 -27.26
CA TRP A 183 13.99 48.89 -27.25
C TRP A 183 14.61 47.94 -26.19
N GLY A 184 15.92 48.01 -25.97
CA GLY A 184 16.60 47.26 -24.93
C GLY A 184 16.08 47.65 -23.53
N VAL A 185 15.90 48.96 -23.26
CA VAL A 185 15.36 49.46 -22.00
C VAL A 185 13.91 48.96 -21.80
N LEU A 186 13.05 49.11 -22.82
CA LEU A 186 11.67 48.64 -22.78
C LEU A 186 11.58 47.13 -22.51
N PHE A 187 12.35 46.31 -23.25
CA PHE A 187 12.40 44.85 -23.04
C PHE A 187 12.93 44.50 -21.66
N SER A 188 13.91 45.24 -21.11
CA SER A 188 14.40 45.05 -19.75
C SER A 188 13.31 45.27 -18.70
N MET A 189 12.49 46.32 -18.83
CA MET A 189 11.32 46.60 -17.97
C MET A 189 10.28 45.49 -18.07
N LEU A 190 9.96 45.00 -19.28
CA LEU A 190 9.03 43.90 -19.49
C LEU A 190 9.55 42.58 -18.89
N LEU A 191 10.83 42.26 -19.06
CA LEU A 191 11.45 41.08 -18.48
C LEU A 191 11.45 41.12 -16.97
N MET A 192 11.75 42.28 -16.36
CA MET A 192 11.67 42.46 -14.93
C MET A 192 10.23 42.22 -14.41
N THR A 193 9.24 42.86 -15.03
CA THR A 193 7.84 42.67 -14.67
C THR A 193 7.42 41.21 -14.78
N ALA A 194 7.80 40.54 -15.89
CA ALA A 194 7.54 39.13 -16.11
C ALA A 194 8.24 38.25 -15.06
N SER A 195 9.46 38.59 -14.64
CA SER A 195 10.21 37.86 -13.63
C SER A 195 9.55 37.96 -12.24
N LEU A 196 9.10 39.15 -11.85
CA LEU A 196 8.38 39.33 -10.58
C LEU A 196 7.07 38.54 -10.57
N LEU A 197 6.31 38.59 -11.66
CA LEU A 197 5.06 37.85 -11.80
C LEU A 197 5.27 36.35 -11.82
N LEU A 198 6.34 35.87 -12.44
CA LEU A 198 6.67 34.44 -12.54
C LEU A 198 7.14 33.86 -11.20
N LEU A 199 7.64 34.69 -10.29
CA LEU A 199 8.10 34.25 -8.96
C LEU A 199 6.98 33.58 -8.15
N PHE A 200 5.76 34.11 -8.22
CA PHE A 200 4.59 33.56 -7.52
C PHE A 200 4.23 32.13 -7.97
N PRO A 201 3.94 31.88 -9.27
CA PRO A 201 3.67 30.52 -9.74
C PRO A 201 4.88 29.59 -9.60
N TYR A 202 6.09 30.13 -9.60
CA TYR A 202 7.29 29.32 -9.36
C TYR A 202 7.34 28.78 -7.95
N PHE A 203 7.12 29.60 -6.91
CA PHE A 203 7.06 29.09 -5.54
C PHE A 203 5.91 28.12 -5.33
N ALA A 204 4.74 28.39 -5.89
CA ALA A 204 3.65 27.45 -5.85
C ALA A 204 4.01 26.11 -6.51
N TYR A 205 4.73 26.13 -7.63
CA TYR A 205 5.29 24.92 -8.25
C TYR A 205 6.28 24.20 -7.34
N VAL A 206 7.17 24.93 -6.65
CA VAL A 206 8.15 24.33 -5.73
C VAL A 206 7.43 23.61 -4.60
N PHE A 207 6.45 24.22 -3.95
CA PHE A 207 5.66 23.59 -2.91
C PHE A 207 4.87 22.39 -3.42
N ASP A 208 4.22 22.49 -4.56
CA ASP A 208 3.48 21.38 -5.20
C ASP A 208 4.40 20.22 -5.60
N PHE A 209 5.62 20.52 -6.04
CA PHE A 209 6.63 19.51 -6.38
C PHE A 209 7.04 18.67 -5.18
N LEU A 210 7.05 19.24 -3.98
CA LEU A 210 7.52 18.64 -2.75
C LEU A 210 6.40 17.97 -1.93
N ASP A 211 5.19 17.93 -2.47
CA ASP A 211 4.09 17.15 -1.91
C ASP A 211 4.49 15.67 -1.83
N PRO A 212 4.48 15.05 -0.61
CA PRO A 212 4.91 13.67 -0.41
C PRO A 212 4.19 12.66 -1.32
N GLU A 213 2.88 12.80 -1.48
CA GLU A 213 2.09 11.88 -2.30
C GLU A 213 2.49 11.97 -3.78
N LYS A 214 2.78 13.18 -4.27
CA LYS A 214 3.24 13.40 -5.64
C LYS A 214 4.64 12.87 -5.87
N ILE A 215 5.53 12.98 -4.88
CA ILE A 215 6.87 12.41 -4.92
C ILE A 215 6.77 10.89 -5.02
N VAL A 216 6.02 10.25 -4.13
CA VAL A 216 5.77 8.81 -4.13
C VAL A 216 5.17 8.36 -5.47
N GLY A 217 4.17 9.08 -5.97
CA GLY A 217 3.55 8.81 -7.27
C GLY A 217 4.52 8.89 -8.45
N ARG A 218 5.41 9.90 -8.48
CA ARG A 218 6.44 10.05 -9.53
C ARG A 218 7.47 8.93 -9.51
N ILE A 219 7.97 8.57 -8.31
CA ILE A 219 8.93 7.47 -8.15
C ILE A 219 8.30 6.16 -8.63
N THR A 220 7.06 5.89 -8.21
CA THR A 220 6.31 4.70 -8.64
C THR A 220 6.12 4.66 -10.15
N ALA A 221 5.70 5.77 -10.76
CA ALA A 221 5.50 5.85 -12.21
C ALA A 221 6.79 5.62 -13.00
N ASN A 222 7.92 6.21 -12.56
CA ASN A 222 9.22 6.01 -13.18
C ASN A 222 9.69 4.55 -13.08
N GLY A 223 9.54 3.93 -11.91
CA GLY A 223 9.87 2.53 -11.72
C GLY A 223 9.00 1.59 -12.57
N LEU A 224 7.69 1.84 -12.65
CA LEU A 224 6.78 1.06 -13.50
C LEU A 224 7.10 1.24 -14.99
N TYR A 225 7.50 2.44 -15.42
CA TYR A 225 7.97 2.66 -16.79
C TYR A 225 9.19 1.80 -17.11
N ALA A 226 10.11 1.65 -16.17
CA ALA A 226 11.27 0.76 -16.32
C ALA A 226 10.85 -0.72 -16.46
N CYS A 227 9.70 -1.12 -15.90
CA CYS A 227 9.13 -2.47 -15.97
C CYS A 227 8.21 -2.70 -17.19
N THR A 228 8.20 -1.81 -18.18
CA THR A 228 7.45 -2.05 -19.43
C THR A 228 8.25 -2.92 -20.41
N PRO A 229 7.59 -3.82 -21.17
CA PRO A 229 8.28 -4.66 -22.15
C PRO A 229 9.07 -3.86 -23.18
N ILE A 230 10.32 -4.27 -23.44
CA ILE A 230 11.20 -3.62 -24.40
C ILE A 230 10.99 -4.28 -25.78
N ARG A 231 10.75 -3.47 -26.82
CA ARG A 231 10.79 -3.93 -28.20
C ARG A 231 12.21 -3.72 -28.74
N GLY A 232 12.96 -4.83 -28.96
CA GLY A 232 14.31 -4.79 -29.54
C GLY A 232 15.41 -5.44 -28.69
N LYS A 233 16.60 -5.66 -29.29
CA LYS A 233 17.69 -6.50 -28.72
C LYS A 233 18.76 -5.72 -27.92
N ALA A 234 18.44 -4.76 -27.13
CA ALA A 234 19.46 -4.01 -26.38
C ALA A 234 19.62 -4.55 -24.95
N ALA A 235 20.53 -5.49 -24.73
CA ALA A 235 20.86 -6.03 -23.40
C ALA A 235 21.28 -4.94 -22.38
N GLN A 236 22.03 -3.92 -22.83
CA GLN A 236 22.39 -2.77 -21.99
C GLN A 236 21.17 -1.99 -21.49
N ALA A 237 20.14 -1.85 -22.34
CA ALA A 237 18.90 -1.19 -21.92
C ALA A 237 18.14 -1.98 -20.83
N VAL A 238 18.34 -3.29 -20.72
CA VAL A 238 17.76 -4.10 -19.65
C VAL A 238 18.41 -3.80 -18.32
N ASP A 239 19.74 -3.74 -18.27
CA ASP A 239 20.48 -3.47 -17.02
C ASP A 239 20.17 -2.06 -16.47
N GLU A 240 20.10 -1.05 -17.34
CA GLU A 240 19.71 0.31 -16.96
C GLU A 240 18.27 0.37 -16.38
N ARG A 241 17.34 -0.35 -17.00
CA ARG A 241 15.95 -0.42 -16.52
C ARG A 241 15.82 -1.23 -15.24
N GLN A 242 16.59 -2.31 -15.08
CA GLN A 242 16.64 -3.02 -13.79
C GLN A 242 17.12 -2.08 -12.68
N LEU A 243 18.17 -1.28 -12.94
CA LEU A 243 18.66 -0.29 -11.99
C LEU A 243 17.58 0.73 -11.64
N GLN A 244 16.89 1.30 -12.64
CA GLN A 244 15.79 2.25 -12.40
C GLN A 244 14.63 1.65 -11.57
N ALA A 245 14.27 0.38 -11.83
CA ALA A 245 13.24 -0.31 -11.06
C ALA A 245 13.68 -0.54 -9.61
N ILE A 246 14.93 -0.94 -9.39
CA ILE A 246 15.50 -1.16 -8.06
C ILE A 246 15.59 0.16 -7.29
N GLU A 247 16.11 1.21 -7.93
CA GLU A 247 16.19 2.55 -7.34
C GLU A 247 14.80 3.05 -6.90
N ALA A 248 13.78 2.85 -7.73
CA ALA A 248 12.41 3.23 -7.38
C ALA A 248 11.91 2.49 -6.13
N VAL A 249 12.13 1.18 -6.04
CA VAL A 249 11.76 0.36 -4.87
C VAL A 249 12.53 0.82 -3.62
N GLU A 250 13.83 1.07 -3.73
CA GLU A 250 14.66 1.54 -2.62
C GLU A 250 14.27 2.95 -2.15
N HIS A 251 13.97 3.86 -3.07
CA HIS A 251 13.51 5.20 -2.71
C HIS A 251 12.16 5.20 -1.99
N LEU A 252 11.19 4.40 -2.44
CA LEU A 252 9.92 4.23 -1.75
C LEU A 252 10.13 3.65 -0.35
N THR A 253 11.01 2.67 -0.22
CA THR A 253 11.36 2.08 1.08
C THR A 253 12.00 3.10 2.02
N ASN A 254 12.96 3.89 1.52
CA ASN A 254 13.62 4.91 2.32
C ASN A 254 12.65 6.00 2.79
N ILE A 255 11.68 6.40 1.93
CA ILE A 255 10.59 7.30 2.34
C ILE A 255 9.79 6.68 3.48
N GLY A 256 9.42 5.41 3.36
CA GLY A 256 8.68 4.70 4.41
C GLY A 256 9.46 4.60 5.72
N LEU A 257 10.74 4.24 5.67
CA LEU A 257 11.61 4.14 6.86
C LEU A 257 11.83 5.50 7.53
N ASN A 258 12.10 6.55 6.75
CA ASN A 258 12.27 7.90 7.29
C ASN A 258 10.96 8.42 7.93
N ALA A 259 9.81 8.13 7.30
CA ALA A 259 8.50 8.47 7.85
C ALA A 259 8.23 7.73 9.17
N LEU A 260 8.61 6.45 9.29
CA LEU A 260 8.52 5.70 10.55
C LEU A 260 9.34 6.33 11.66
N GLN A 261 10.61 6.70 11.37
CA GLN A 261 11.48 7.36 12.33
C GLN A 261 10.92 8.72 12.80
N GLN A 262 10.24 9.44 11.91
CA GLN A 262 9.55 10.70 12.21
C GLN A 262 8.15 10.51 12.79
N LYS A 263 7.69 9.26 12.95
CA LYS A 263 6.32 8.89 13.39
C LYS A 263 5.21 9.45 12.48
N ASP A 264 5.51 9.67 11.21
CA ASP A 264 4.54 10.12 10.19
C ASP A 264 3.87 8.90 9.54
N LYS A 265 2.75 8.49 10.13
CA LYS A 265 1.98 7.32 9.68
C LYS A 265 1.46 7.48 8.25
N ASN A 266 1.04 8.68 7.86
CA ASN A 266 0.42 8.91 6.56
C ASN A 266 1.44 8.73 5.42
N ILE A 267 2.62 9.32 5.55
CA ILE A 267 3.69 9.18 4.56
C ILE A 267 4.18 7.73 4.51
N ALA A 268 4.35 7.08 5.68
CA ALA A 268 4.74 5.67 5.73
C ALA A 268 3.72 4.78 5.00
N SER A 269 2.42 4.98 5.26
CA SER A 269 1.34 4.23 4.61
C SER A 269 1.32 4.45 3.09
N SER A 270 1.46 5.69 2.63
CA SER A 270 1.51 6.03 1.21
C SER A 270 2.68 5.36 0.47
N ALA A 271 3.86 5.32 1.10
CA ALA A 271 5.04 4.66 0.53
C ALA A 271 4.87 3.14 0.42
N ILE A 272 4.26 2.51 1.44
CA ILE A 272 3.99 1.07 1.48
C ILE A 272 2.94 0.68 0.43
N GLU A 273 1.84 1.44 0.35
CA GLU A 273 0.81 1.23 -0.67
C GLU A 273 1.35 1.40 -2.09
N ALA A 274 2.26 2.35 -2.29
CA ALA A 274 2.94 2.54 -3.57
C ALA A 274 3.80 1.33 -3.96
N LEU A 275 4.50 0.70 -3.02
CA LEU A 275 5.24 -0.55 -3.22
C LEU A 275 4.30 -1.71 -3.59
N CYS A 276 3.12 -1.82 -2.94
CA CYS A 276 2.10 -2.80 -3.29
C CYS A 276 1.61 -2.60 -4.72
N LYS A 277 1.19 -1.38 -5.05
CA LYS A 277 0.75 -1.01 -6.40
C LYS A 277 1.82 -1.32 -7.44
N PHE A 278 3.08 -1.02 -7.12
CA PHE A 278 4.22 -1.33 -7.98
C PHE A 278 4.31 -2.84 -8.24
N ALA A 279 4.28 -3.67 -7.19
CA ALA A 279 4.39 -5.12 -7.30
C ALA A 279 3.22 -5.74 -8.08
N VAL A 280 1.99 -5.30 -7.84
CA VAL A 280 0.79 -5.81 -8.51
C VAL A 280 0.80 -5.46 -10.00
N LEU A 281 1.09 -4.20 -10.37
CA LEU A 281 1.14 -3.75 -11.76
C LEU A 281 2.34 -4.35 -12.52
N TYR A 282 3.49 -4.52 -11.86
CA TYR A 282 4.61 -5.25 -12.45
C TYR A 282 4.21 -6.68 -12.80
N GLY A 283 3.48 -7.36 -11.92
CA GLY A 283 3.00 -8.71 -12.18
C GLY A 283 2.13 -8.84 -13.44
N GLU A 284 1.44 -7.77 -13.87
CA GLU A 284 0.66 -7.74 -15.11
C GLU A 284 1.56 -7.70 -16.35
N THR A 285 2.69 -7.00 -16.28
CA THR A 285 3.63 -6.83 -17.39
C THR A 285 4.70 -7.92 -17.47
N LYS A 286 4.94 -8.63 -16.38
CA LYS A 286 6.00 -9.61 -16.18
C LYS A 286 6.09 -10.67 -17.28
N ALA A 287 4.94 -11.22 -17.71
CA ALA A 287 4.88 -12.26 -18.74
C ALA A 287 5.39 -11.79 -20.11
N GLY A 288 5.36 -10.48 -20.38
CA GLY A 288 5.86 -9.87 -21.61
C GLY A 288 7.33 -9.43 -21.57
N MET A 289 8.00 -9.62 -20.44
CA MET A 289 9.40 -9.20 -20.28
C MET A 289 10.37 -10.16 -20.96
N LEU A 290 11.52 -9.63 -21.39
CA LEU A 290 12.60 -10.43 -21.97
C LEU A 290 13.19 -11.39 -20.92
N LYS A 291 13.73 -12.52 -21.36
CA LYS A 291 14.41 -13.49 -20.46
C LYS A 291 15.59 -12.87 -19.71
N GLU A 292 16.28 -11.93 -20.33
CA GLU A 292 17.39 -11.16 -19.76
C GLU A 292 16.95 -10.32 -18.56
N TRP A 293 15.70 -9.84 -18.54
CA TRP A 293 15.12 -9.12 -17.40
C TRP A 293 15.07 -9.96 -16.13
N HIS A 294 14.86 -11.25 -16.25
CA HIS A 294 14.80 -12.16 -15.10
C HIS A 294 16.18 -12.59 -14.59
N ARG A 295 17.26 -12.16 -15.25
CA ARG A 295 18.63 -12.39 -14.81
C ARG A 295 19.02 -11.34 -13.79
N ILE A 296 19.43 -11.76 -12.60
CA ILE A 296 19.98 -10.84 -11.58
C ILE A 296 21.39 -10.43 -12.05
N ALA A 297 21.56 -9.15 -12.39
CA ALA A 297 22.83 -8.62 -12.84
C ALA A 297 23.92 -8.77 -11.76
N PRO A 298 25.23 -8.94 -12.14
CA PRO A 298 26.31 -9.14 -11.17
C PRO A 298 26.45 -8.01 -10.16
N TRP A 299 26.17 -6.77 -10.54
CA TRP A 299 26.19 -5.60 -9.66
C TRP A 299 25.06 -5.67 -8.61
N ASN A 300 23.87 -6.12 -9.01
CA ASN A 300 22.72 -6.26 -8.12
C ASN A 300 22.88 -7.42 -7.13
N ARG A 301 23.59 -8.48 -7.51
CA ARG A 301 23.90 -9.61 -6.62
C ARG A 301 24.69 -9.20 -5.38
N ARG A 302 25.42 -8.09 -5.43
CA ARG A 302 26.17 -7.54 -4.28
C ARG A 302 25.32 -6.65 -3.39
N SER A 303 24.06 -6.36 -3.77
CA SER A 303 23.17 -5.56 -2.93
C SER A 303 22.78 -6.33 -1.65
N PRO A 304 22.44 -5.63 -0.56
CA PRO A 304 22.09 -6.25 0.73
C PRO A 304 20.96 -7.28 0.65
N ASP A 305 20.05 -7.14 -0.32
CA ASP A 305 18.89 -8.03 -0.46
C ASP A 305 19.23 -9.38 -1.09
N PHE A 306 20.31 -9.45 -1.86
CA PHE A 306 20.71 -10.66 -2.60
C PHE A 306 22.02 -11.27 -2.13
N VAL A 307 22.88 -10.50 -1.44
CA VAL A 307 24.24 -10.94 -1.03
C VAL A 307 24.21 -12.15 -0.08
N SER A 308 23.17 -12.28 0.74
CA SER A 308 22.99 -13.39 1.68
C SER A 308 22.38 -14.64 1.06
N LEU A 309 21.94 -14.58 -0.20
CA LEU A 309 21.33 -15.72 -0.88
C LEU A 309 22.39 -16.69 -1.41
N SER A 310 22.12 -18.00 -1.24
CA SER A 310 22.91 -19.03 -1.90
C SER A 310 22.80 -18.96 -3.42
N HIS A 311 23.74 -19.57 -4.13
CA HIS A 311 23.68 -19.66 -5.60
C HIS A 311 22.40 -20.31 -6.10
N GLU A 312 21.93 -21.35 -5.42
CA GLU A 312 20.68 -22.05 -5.72
C GLU A 312 19.47 -21.14 -5.54
N ALA A 313 19.39 -20.40 -4.43
CA ALA A 313 18.29 -19.47 -4.18
C ALA A 313 18.23 -18.35 -5.24
N VAL A 314 19.38 -17.85 -5.69
CA VAL A 314 19.45 -16.87 -6.79
C VAL A 314 19.02 -17.51 -8.12
N GLY A 315 19.42 -18.78 -8.36
CA GLY A 315 18.94 -19.56 -9.50
C GLY A 315 17.44 -19.73 -9.51
N ASP A 316 16.87 -20.11 -8.38
CA ASP A 316 15.42 -20.25 -8.18
C ASP A 316 14.65 -18.95 -8.51
N LEU A 317 15.11 -17.79 -8.01
CA LEU A 317 14.48 -16.51 -8.30
C LEU A 317 14.48 -16.18 -9.79
N ARG A 318 15.55 -16.54 -10.49
CA ARG A 318 15.66 -16.38 -11.93
C ARG A 318 14.73 -17.31 -12.69
N GLU A 319 14.71 -18.60 -12.37
CA GLU A 319 13.88 -19.60 -13.04
C GLU A 319 12.38 -19.35 -12.83
N ARG A 320 12.03 -18.92 -11.61
CA ARG A 320 10.65 -18.56 -11.23
C ARG A 320 10.25 -17.15 -11.64
N CYS A 321 11.18 -16.37 -12.23
CA CYS A 321 10.96 -14.99 -12.64
C CYS A 321 10.45 -14.07 -11.51
N THR A 322 10.96 -14.22 -10.27
CA THR A 322 10.41 -13.56 -9.08
C THR A 322 11.41 -12.67 -8.35
N TRP A 323 12.50 -12.25 -9.01
CA TRP A 323 13.56 -11.48 -8.35
C TRP A 323 13.08 -10.09 -7.87
N LEU A 324 12.19 -9.43 -8.63
CA LEU A 324 11.70 -8.09 -8.27
C LEU A 324 10.66 -8.15 -7.15
N GLU A 325 9.75 -9.13 -7.19
CA GLU A 325 8.81 -9.40 -6.09
C GLU A 325 9.58 -9.79 -4.81
N TRP A 326 10.63 -10.59 -4.93
CA TRP A 326 11.54 -10.86 -3.81
C TRP A 326 12.14 -9.58 -3.25
N LYS A 327 12.67 -8.70 -4.11
CA LYS A 327 13.24 -7.40 -3.72
C LYS A 327 12.22 -6.58 -2.94
N ILE A 328 11.00 -6.42 -3.47
CA ILE A 328 9.93 -5.64 -2.83
C ILE A 328 9.55 -6.24 -1.47
N LEU A 329 9.35 -7.55 -1.39
CA LEU A 329 9.00 -8.21 -0.14
C LEU A 329 10.13 -8.15 0.91
N ARG A 330 11.40 -8.14 0.48
CA ARG A 330 12.54 -7.88 1.37
C ARG A 330 12.51 -6.46 1.91
N GLN A 331 12.17 -5.48 1.09
CA GLN A 331 11.98 -4.10 1.54
C GLN A 331 10.82 -4.00 2.53
N TYR A 332 9.72 -4.71 2.28
CA TYR A 332 8.63 -4.84 3.25
C TYR A 332 9.10 -5.43 4.58
N GLN A 333 9.95 -6.45 4.56
CA GLN A 333 10.49 -7.03 5.78
C GLN A 333 11.33 -6.00 6.57
N MET A 334 12.10 -5.14 5.90
CA MET A 334 12.87 -4.08 6.57
C MET A 334 11.94 -3.07 7.24
N VAL A 335 10.95 -2.56 6.49
CA VAL A 335 9.94 -1.62 7.01
C VAL A 335 9.12 -2.27 8.14
N PHE A 336 8.78 -3.55 8.02
CA PHE A 336 8.07 -4.32 9.03
C PHE A 336 8.86 -4.40 10.35
N THR A 337 10.15 -4.69 10.26
CA THR A 337 11.01 -4.80 11.45
C THR A 337 11.12 -3.46 12.18
N GLU A 338 11.25 -2.36 11.46
CA GLU A 338 11.24 -1.01 12.03
C GLU A 338 9.84 -0.66 12.58
N GLY A 339 8.78 -1.02 11.86
CA GLY A 339 7.38 -0.80 12.26
C GLY A 339 7.02 -1.46 13.59
N LEU A 340 7.55 -2.64 13.90
CA LEU A 340 7.34 -3.32 15.19
C LEU A 340 7.77 -2.48 16.39
N THR A 341 8.76 -1.60 16.21
CA THR A 341 9.29 -0.75 17.27
C THR A 341 8.73 0.67 17.24
N GLN A 342 8.35 1.18 16.08
CA GLN A 342 7.93 2.58 15.89
C GLN A 342 6.41 2.75 15.75
N ILE A 343 5.80 2.10 14.75
CA ILE A 343 4.37 2.23 14.42
C ILE A 343 3.82 0.86 14.01
N LYS A 344 3.21 0.13 14.95
CA LYS A 344 2.70 -1.24 14.72
C LYS A 344 1.61 -1.34 13.65
N ASP A 345 0.82 -0.29 13.44
CA ASP A 345 -0.21 -0.27 12.39
C ASP A 345 0.37 -0.44 10.98
N VAL A 346 1.61 0.00 10.78
CA VAL A 346 2.32 -0.20 9.51
C VAL A 346 2.60 -1.67 9.24
N CYS A 347 2.84 -2.47 10.29
CA CYS A 347 3.00 -3.91 10.14
C CYS A 347 1.72 -4.58 9.63
N TYR A 348 0.56 -4.11 10.09
CA TYR A 348 -0.73 -4.58 9.60
C TYR A 348 -0.96 -4.22 8.14
N LEU A 349 -0.63 -2.99 7.74
CA LEU A 349 -0.72 -2.55 6.35
C LEU A 349 0.17 -3.41 5.42
N ILE A 350 1.40 -3.71 5.83
CA ILE A 350 2.30 -4.61 5.09
C ILE A 350 1.69 -6.02 4.94
N ALA A 351 1.00 -6.53 5.97
CA ALA A 351 0.31 -7.81 5.87
C ALA A 351 -0.85 -7.76 4.86
N ILE A 352 -1.66 -6.69 4.87
CA ILE A 352 -2.73 -6.46 3.89
C ILE A 352 -2.14 -6.44 2.48
N ASP A 353 -1.07 -5.71 2.25
CA ASP A 353 -0.47 -5.54 0.93
C ASP A 353 0.24 -6.81 0.44
N THR A 354 0.85 -7.58 1.35
CA THR A 354 1.39 -8.91 1.03
C THR A 354 0.27 -9.87 0.63
N ARG A 355 -0.91 -9.81 1.28
CA ARG A 355 -2.10 -10.56 0.88
C ARG A 355 -2.59 -10.13 -0.50
N ARG A 356 -2.73 -8.83 -0.75
CA ARG A 356 -3.14 -8.27 -2.06
C ARG A 356 -2.22 -8.73 -3.19
N LEU A 357 -0.91 -8.76 -2.95
CA LEU A 357 0.07 -9.27 -3.91
C LEU A 357 -0.16 -10.76 -4.19
N GLY A 358 -0.34 -11.57 -3.14
CA GLY A 358 -0.62 -13.00 -3.25
C GLY A 358 -1.93 -13.29 -3.99
N GLU A 359 -3.00 -12.53 -3.69
CA GLU A 359 -4.30 -12.62 -4.37
C GLU A 359 -4.20 -12.27 -5.87
N ALA A 360 -3.52 -11.17 -6.19
CA ALA A 360 -3.31 -10.77 -7.57
C ALA A 360 -2.47 -11.82 -8.33
N ALA A 361 -1.48 -12.42 -7.69
CA ALA A 361 -0.67 -13.50 -8.25
C ALA A 361 -1.51 -14.77 -8.50
N ALA A 362 -2.34 -15.17 -7.53
CA ALA A 362 -3.22 -16.32 -7.65
C ALA A 362 -4.22 -16.17 -8.82
N LYS A 363 -4.86 -15.00 -8.94
CA LYS A 363 -5.79 -14.68 -10.04
C LYS A 363 -5.11 -14.75 -11.42
N ARG A 364 -3.82 -14.39 -11.51
CA ARG A 364 -3.02 -14.50 -12.76
C ARG A 364 -2.45 -15.90 -13.00
N GLY A 365 -2.53 -16.80 -12.00
CA GLY A 365 -1.90 -18.11 -12.06
C GLY A 365 -0.39 -18.08 -11.81
N ASP A 366 0.15 -16.99 -11.24
CA ASP A 366 1.54 -16.87 -10.84
C ASP A 366 1.76 -17.49 -9.45
N LEU A 367 1.85 -18.82 -9.43
CA LEU A 367 2.02 -19.58 -8.18
C LEU A 367 3.33 -19.26 -7.46
N HIS A 368 4.37 -18.85 -8.19
CA HIS A 368 5.67 -18.56 -7.60
C HIS A 368 5.66 -17.26 -6.78
N THR A 369 4.96 -16.23 -7.24
CA THR A 369 4.76 -15.00 -6.46
C THR A 369 3.82 -15.27 -5.28
N LEU A 370 2.80 -16.12 -5.42
CA LEU A 370 1.97 -16.56 -4.30
C LEU A 370 2.79 -17.29 -3.24
N ASP A 371 3.65 -18.23 -3.66
CA ASP A 371 4.54 -18.97 -2.76
C ASP A 371 5.50 -18.03 -2.01
N LEU A 372 5.99 -16.96 -2.65
CA LEU A 372 6.77 -15.91 -1.97
C LEU A 372 5.93 -15.17 -0.93
N SER A 373 4.70 -14.77 -1.25
CA SER A 373 3.81 -14.09 -0.30
C SER A 373 3.59 -14.94 0.96
N ILE A 374 3.34 -16.24 0.80
CA ILE A 374 3.22 -17.21 1.89
C ILE A 374 4.51 -17.27 2.73
N LYS A 375 5.68 -17.33 2.10
CA LYS A 375 6.97 -17.35 2.81
C LYS A 375 7.19 -16.08 3.64
N PHE A 376 6.80 -14.92 3.12
CA PHE A 376 6.94 -13.66 3.86
C PHE A 376 5.94 -13.53 5.00
N PHE A 377 4.72 -14.06 4.89
CA PHE A 377 3.82 -14.21 6.04
C PHE A 377 4.46 -15.02 7.17
N ASN A 378 5.11 -16.13 6.85
CA ASN A 378 5.86 -16.91 7.82
C ASN A 378 6.99 -16.11 8.49
N THR A 379 7.67 -15.26 7.71
CA THR A 379 8.72 -14.37 8.22
C THR A 379 8.17 -13.33 9.18
N TYR A 380 7.02 -12.71 8.86
CA TYR A 380 6.36 -11.73 9.73
C TYR A 380 5.85 -12.36 11.02
N LEU A 381 5.21 -13.53 10.96
CA LEU A 381 4.79 -14.28 12.15
C LEU A 381 5.96 -14.62 13.05
N ARG A 382 7.06 -15.09 12.49
CA ARG A 382 8.28 -15.35 13.27
C ARG A 382 8.78 -14.09 13.96
N ALA A 383 8.80 -12.96 13.25
CA ALA A 383 9.26 -11.69 13.82
C ALA A 383 8.38 -11.23 14.99
N THR A 384 7.05 -11.31 14.85
CA THR A 384 6.10 -10.93 15.92
C THR A 384 6.15 -11.85 17.12
N ILE A 385 6.22 -13.17 16.91
CA ILE A 385 6.38 -14.15 17.99
C ILE A 385 7.72 -13.93 18.71
N ASN A 386 8.80 -13.62 17.99
CA ASN A 386 10.11 -13.31 18.58
C ASN A 386 10.07 -12.00 19.40
N ALA A 387 9.30 -11.01 18.96
CA ALA A 387 9.10 -9.75 19.67
C ALA A 387 8.08 -9.85 20.81
N ASN A 388 7.43 -11.01 21.00
CA ASN A 388 6.30 -11.21 21.94
C ASN A 388 5.15 -10.21 21.69
N ASP A 389 4.90 -9.84 20.43
CA ASP A 389 3.88 -8.88 20.04
C ASP A 389 2.59 -9.61 19.64
N ILE A 390 1.70 -9.79 20.61
CA ILE A 390 0.43 -10.53 20.48
C ILE A 390 -0.49 -9.82 19.48
N ARG A 391 -0.64 -8.49 19.58
CA ARG A 391 -1.55 -7.71 18.71
C ARG A 391 -1.15 -7.79 17.25
N THR A 392 0.11 -7.57 16.96
CA THR A 392 0.60 -7.63 15.57
C THR A 392 0.51 -9.06 15.03
N ALA A 393 0.83 -10.10 15.83
CA ALA A 393 0.67 -11.50 15.41
C ALA A 393 -0.79 -11.84 15.08
N TYR A 394 -1.73 -11.40 15.92
CA TYR A 394 -3.17 -11.55 15.71
C TYR A 394 -3.64 -10.96 14.37
N ASN A 395 -3.19 -9.75 14.05
CA ASN A 395 -3.54 -9.07 12.80
C ASN A 395 -2.92 -9.73 11.57
N ILE A 396 -1.69 -10.21 11.67
CA ILE A 396 -1.02 -10.94 10.58
C ILE A 396 -1.72 -12.26 10.30
N LEU A 397 -2.09 -13.02 11.34
CA LEU A 397 -2.82 -14.27 11.20
C LEU A 397 -4.15 -14.06 10.46
N HIS A 398 -4.85 -12.96 10.74
CA HIS A 398 -6.08 -12.62 10.03
C HIS A 398 -5.85 -12.47 8.52
N GLN A 399 -4.84 -11.72 8.11
CA GLN A 399 -4.52 -11.53 6.68
C GLN A 399 -4.00 -12.82 6.03
N TYR A 400 -3.27 -13.63 6.78
CA TYR A 400 -2.76 -14.91 6.31
C TYR A 400 -3.89 -15.92 6.06
N ARG A 401 -4.87 -16.00 6.97
CA ARG A 401 -6.08 -16.80 6.79
C ARG A 401 -6.87 -16.35 5.56
N GLN A 402 -7.11 -15.03 5.41
CA GLN A 402 -7.82 -14.49 4.25
C GLN A 402 -7.15 -14.85 2.94
N LEU A 403 -5.81 -14.88 2.87
CA LEU A 403 -5.08 -15.37 1.70
C LEU A 403 -5.42 -16.83 1.41
N GLY A 404 -5.44 -17.70 2.43
CA GLY A 404 -5.82 -19.10 2.28
C GLY A 404 -7.24 -19.28 1.79
N GLU A 405 -8.21 -18.53 2.35
CA GLU A 405 -9.63 -18.55 1.93
C GLU A 405 -9.79 -18.10 0.48
N MET A 406 -9.09 -17.04 0.08
CA MET A 406 -9.15 -16.56 -1.30
C MET A 406 -8.61 -17.61 -2.28
N VAL A 407 -7.53 -18.31 -1.93
CA VAL A 407 -6.95 -19.38 -2.75
C VAL A 407 -7.97 -20.52 -2.97
N VAL A 408 -8.68 -20.94 -1.93
CA VAL A 408 -9.75 -21.95 -2.02
C VAL A 408 -10.90 -21.46 -2.92
N ASN A 409 -11.36 -20.22 -2.69
CA ASN A 409 -12.48 -19.64 -3.44
C ASN A 409 -12.12 -19.43 -4.93
N GLU A 410 -10.88 -19.04 -5.24
CA GLU A 410 -10.42 -18.91 -6.63
C GLU A 410 -10.36 -20.29 -7.31
N GLY A 411 -9.87 -21.33 -6.62
CA GLY A 411 -9.90 -22.71 -7.12
C GLY A 411 -11.32 -23.16 -7.49
N ARG A 412 -12.29 -22.93 -6.58
CA ARG A 412 -13.73 -23.19 -6.87
C ARG A 412 -14.23 -22.37 -8.06
N SER A 413 -13.88 -21.08 -8.13
CA SER A 413 -14.27 -20.21 -9.24
C SER A 413 -13.74 -20.70 -10.58
N MET A 414 -12.48 -21.16 -10.64
CA MET A 414 -11.87 -21.74 -11.84
C MET A 414 -12.64 -23.00 -12.29
N VAL A 415 -12.94 -23.92 -11.39
CA VAL A 415 -13.70 -25.14 -11.69
C VAL A 415 -15.10 -24.81 -12.19
N ARG A 416 -15.79 -23.87 -11.54
CA ARG A 416 -17.14 -23.44 -11.95
C ARG A 416 -17.15 -22.84 -13.35
N LYS A 417 -16.19 -21.97 -13.68
CA LYS A 417 -16.03 -21.36 -15.01
C LYS A 417 -15.68 -22.39 -16.10
N ALA A 418 -15.06 -23.49 -15.71
CA ALA A 418 -14.69 -24.55 -16.68
C ALA A 418 -15.84 -25.50 -17.06
N ARG A 419 -16.96 -25.48 -16.34
CA ARG A 419 -18.12 -26.40 -16.63
C ARG A 419 -18.66 -26.29 -18.05
N SER A 420 -18.52 -25.13 -18.71
CA SER A 420 -18.95 -24.88 -20.08
C SER A 420 -17.90 -25.22 -21.16
N LYS A 421 -16.71 -25.69 -20.76
CA LYS A 421 -15.59 -25.98 -21.64
C LYS A 421 -15.56 -27.45 -22.06
N SER A 422 -14.69 -27.77 -23.03
CA SER A 422 -14.44 -29.15 -23.46
C SER A 422 -13.87 -30.01 -22.31
N GLU A 423 -14.08 -31.31 -22.33
CA GLU A 423 -13.60 -32.24 -21.29
C GLU A 423 -12.08 -32.16 -21.07
N ARG A 424 -11.29 -31.93 -22.12
CA ARG A 424 -9.85 -31.75 -22.01
C ARG A 424 -9.49 -30.49 -21.24
N GLU A 425 -10.13 -29.38 -21.60
CA GLU A 425 -9.92 -28.10 -20.89
C GLU A 425 -10.40 -28.16 -19.44
N GLN A 426 -11.50 -28.87 -19.17
CA GLN A 426 -11.97 -29.07 -17.81
C GLN A 426 -10.93 -29.81 -16.95
N ARG A 427 -10.32 -30.87 -17.49
CA ARG A 427 -9.25 -31.62 -16.78
C ARG A 427 -8.02 -30.73 -16.50
N GLU A 428 -7.59 -29.93 -17.49
CA GLU A 428 -6.45 -29.02 -17.32
C GLU A 428 -6.74 -27.95 -16.25
N VAL A 429 -7.94 -27.37 -16.25
CA VAL A 429 -8.37 -26.38 -15.26
C VAL A 429 -8.45 -27.02 -13.87
N LEU A 430 -8.96 -28.25 -13.77
CA LEU A 430 -9.07 -28.99 -12.53
C LEU A 430 -7.70 -29.25 -11.88
N GLU A 431 -6.70 -29.64 -12.66
CA GLU A 431 -5.34 -29.83 -12.15
C GLU A 431 -4.69 -28.49 -11.71
N ARG A 432 -4.97 -27.40 -12.45
CA ARG A 432 -4.53 -26.06 -12.04
C ARG A 432 -5.21 -25.63 -10.73
N ALA A 433 -6.51 -25.82 -10.59
CA ALA A 433 -7.26 -25.52 -9.38
C ALA A 433 -6.72 -26.31 -8.19
N LYS A 434 -6.51 -27.61 -8.35
CA LYS A 434 -5.90 -28.47 -7.33
C LYS A 434 -4.50 -27.99 -6.91
N THR A 435 -3.69 -27.60 -7.89
CA THR A 435 -2.35 -27.06 -7.62
C THR A 435 -2.41 -25.73 -6.87
N LEU A 436 -3.40 -24.88 -7.15
CA LEU A 436 -3.64 -23.63 -6.44
C LEU A 436 -4.14 -23.91 -5.01
N GLU A 437 -5.17 -24.73 -4.82
CA GLU A 437 -5.78 -25.07 -3.53
C GLU A 437 -4.77 -25.71 -2.56
N ARG A 438 -3.74 -26.41 -3.07
CA ARG A 438 -2.66 -26.97 -2.25
C ARG A 438 -1.91 -25.89 -1.44
N ARG A 439 -1.90 -24.62 -1.89
CA ARG A 439 -1.34 -23.49 -1.14
C ARG A 439 -2.16 -23.16 0.11
N ALA A 440 -3.46 -23.40 0.11
CA ALA A 440 -4.26 -23.28 1.33
C ALA A 440 -3.88 -24.34 2.38
N VAL A 441 -3.55 -25.56 1.94
CA VAL A 441 -2.99 -26.61 2.83
C VAL A 441 -1.64 -26.17 3.41
N ASP A 442 -0.77 -25.57 2.59
CA ASP A 442 0.51 -25.07 3.06
C ASP A 442 0.33 -23.94 4.09
N VAL A 443 -0.64 -23.03 3.88
CA VAL A 443 -1.01 -22.00 4.86
C VAL A 443 -1.45 -22.65 6.19
N ALA A 444 -2.36 -23.62 6.17
CA ALA A 444 -2.81 -24.32 7.38
C ALA A 444 -1.64 -25.02 8.08
N ARG A 445 -0.74 -25.69 7.33
CA ARG A 445 0.44 -26.40 7.86
C ARG A 445 1.41 -25.45 8.53
N PHE A 446 1.70 -24.29 7.93
CA PHE A 446 2.57 -23.28 8.53
C PHE A 446 1.91 -22.64 9.75
N MET A 447 0.62 -22.34 9.73
CA MET A 447 -0.12 -21.85 10.90
C MET A 447 0.00 -22.84 12.05
N ARG A 448 -0.23 -24.15 11.82
CA ARG A 448 -0.05 -25.18 12.84
C ARG A 448 1.37 -25.17 13.42
N TYR A 449 2.40 -25.08 12.57
CA TYR A 449 3.78 -24.97 13.04
C TYR A 449 3.97 -23.77 13.97
N TYR A 450 3.44 -22.59 13.60
CA TYR A 450 3.55 -21.38 14.44
C TYR A 450 2.68 -21.44 15.69
N SER A 451 1.58 -22.20 15.72
CA SER A 451 0.83 -22.50 16.94
C SER A 451 1.73 -23.15 17.99
N SER A 452 2.47 -24.19 17.61
CA SER A 452 3.43 -24.84 18.51
C SER A 452 4.54 -23.91 18.98
N VAL A 453 5.05 -23.03 18.10
CA VAL A 453 6.09 -22.05 18.45
C VAL A 453 5.57 -21.01 19.42
N ALA A 454 4.37 -20.48 19.18
CA ALA A 454 3.69 -19.50 20.05
C ALA A 454 3.39 -20.10 21.42
N PHE A 455 2.86 -21.32 21.47
CA PHE A 455 2.60 -22.02 22.70
C PHE A 455 3.86 -22.21 23.57
N LYS A 456 4.97 -22.69 22.97
CA LYS A 456 6.26 -22.87 23.65
C LYS A 456 6.83 -21.55 24.20
N ARG A 457 6.40 -20.41 23.69
CA ARG A 457 6.78 -19.07 24.16
C ARG A 457 5.76 -18.46 25.16
N GLY A 458 4.76 -19.22 25.57
CA GLY A 458 3.74 -18.74 26.50
C GLY A 458 2.66 -17.87 25.87
N MET A 459 2.63 -17.72 24.54
CA MET A 459 1.61 -16.96 23.81
C MET A 459 0.39 -17.85 23.51
N VAL A 460 -0.28 -18.34 24.58
CA VAL A 460 -1.40 -19.31 24.48
C VAL A 460 -2.54 -18.75 23.63
N PHE A 461 -2.88 -17.49 23.82
CA PHE A 461 -3.91 -16.81 23.03
C PHE A 461 -3.64 -16.88 21.51
N ILE A 462 -2.40 -16.72 21.09
CA ILE A 462 -2.06 -16.82 19.65
C ILE A 462 -2.23 -18.26 19.14
N ALA A 463 -1.96 -19.28 19.96
CA ALA A 463 -2.20 -20.67 19.58
C ALA A 463 -3.72 -20.93 19.41
N GLU A 464 -4.56 -20.40 20.29
CA GLU A 464 -6.03 -20.48 20.17
C GLU A 464 -6.55 -19.73 18.93
N VAL A 465 -6.04 -18.52 18.67
CA VAL A 465 -6.38 -17.75 17.44
C VAL A 465 -6.02 -18.53 16.17
N ILE A 466 -4.86 -19.19 16.15
CA ILE A 466 -4.45 -20.03 15.01
C ILE A 466 -5.42 -21.19 14.82
N ALA A 467 -5.88 -21.83 15.90
CA ALA A 467 -6.88 -22.89 15.79
C ALA A 467 -8.19 -22.39 15.18
N HIS A 468 -8.69 -21.24 15.63
CA HIS A 468 -9.87 -20.60 15.02
C HIS A 468 -9.67 -20.27 13.55
N ASP A 469 -8.49 -19.77 13.19
CA ASP A 469 -8.18 -19.40 11.81
C ASP A 469 -8.10 -20.64 10.89
N ILE A 470 -7.49 -21.74 11.36
CA ILE A 470 -7.45 -23.00 10.60
C ILE A 470 -8.86 -23.62 10.52
N GLY A 471 -9.63 -23.59 11.62
CA GLY A 471 -11.02 -24.05 11.64
C GLY A 471 -11.90 -23.29 10.66
N THR A 472 -11.77 -21.96 10.59
CA THR A 472 -12.47 -21.13 9.61
C THR A 472 -12.05 -21.45 8.17
N LEU A 473 -10.74 -21.63 7.92
CA LEU A 473 -10.24 -22.04 6.60
C LEU A 473 -10.77 -23.43 6.20
N CYS A 474 -10.89 -24.35 7.17
CA CYS A 474 -11.47 -25.67 6.96
C CYS A 474 -12.96 -25.59 6.59
N ALA A 475 -13.74 -24.75 7.28
CA ALA A 475 -15.14 -24.50 6.95
C ALA A 475 -15.30 -23.92 5.54
N VAL A 476 -14.47 -22.94 5.16
CA VAL A 476 -14.47 -22.37 3.79
C VAL A 476 -14.13 -23.44 2.76
N ALA A 477 -13.16 -24.32 3.03
CA ALA A 477 -12.81 -25.41 2.14
C ALA A 477 -13.95 -26.43 1.99
N PHE A 478 -14.68 -26.71 3.07
CA PHE A 478 -15.87 -27.57 3.07
C PHE A 478 -16.99 -26.97 2.21
N HIS A 479 -17.38 -25.71 2.45
CA HIS A 479 -18.42 -25.03 1.68
C HIS A 479 -18.03 -24.78 0.22
N ALA A 480 -16.74 -24.71 -0.06
CA ALA A 480 -16.23 -24.64 -1.42
C ALA A 480 -16.19 -26.00 -2.14
N GLU A 481 -16.54 -27.11 -1.47
CA GLU A 481 -16.37 -28.48 -1.98
C GLU A 481 -14.92 -28.73 -2.46
N SER A 482 -13.95 -28.12 -1.75
CA SER A 482 -12.55 -28.20 -2.12
C SER A 482 -11.97 -29.58 -1.81
N ARG A 483 -11.15 -30.08 -2.71
CA ARG A 483 -10.45 -31.37 -2.54
C ARG A 483 -9.40 -31.36 -1.45
N CYS A 484 -8.99 -30.18 -1.02
CA CYS A 484 -8.01 -30.04 0.06
C CYS A 484 -8.64 -30.03 1.47
N HIS A 485 -9.99 -30.07 1.57
CA HIS A 485 -10.71 -30.02 2.84
C HIS A 485 -10.23 -31.08 3.84
N ASP A 486 -10.17 -32.36 3.45
CA ASP A 486 -9.78 -33.46 4.34
C ASP A 486 -8.33 -33.33 4.86
N GLU A 487 -7.44 -32.75 4.06
CA GLU A 487 -6.06 -32.51 4.48
C GLU A 487 -6.00 -31.34 5.47
N ILE A 488 -6.77 -30.26 5.25
CA ILE A 488 -6.87 -29.14 6.19
C ILE A 488 -7.50 -29.59 7.51
N LEU A 489 -8.55 -30.42 7.47
CA LEU A 489 -9.19 -30.97 8.66
C LEU A 489 -8.19 -31.80 9.51
N ARG A 490 -7.42 -32.68 8.86
CA ARG A 490 -6.36 -33.43 9.57
C ARG A 490 -5.31 -32.54 10.22
N ILE A 491 -4.91 -31.44 9.56
CA ILE A 491 -4.00 -30.46 10.11
C ILE A 491 -4.63 -29.74 11.31
N PHE A 492 -5.92 -29.42 11.22
CA PHE A 492 -6.66 -28.75 12.28
C PHE A 492 -6.78 -29.62 13.54
N LEU A 493 -7.18 -30.89 13.40
CA LEU A 493 -7.28 -31.82 14.52
C LEU A 493 -5.93 -32.06 15.21
N ALA A 494 -4.83 -31.93 14.47
CA ALA A 494 -3.51 -32.10 15.01
C ALA A 494 -2.85 -30.80 15.57
N VAL A 495 -3.59 -29.71 15.74
CA VAL A 495 -3.03 -28.41 16.21
C VAL A 495 -2.47 -28.54 17.63
N ASP A 496 -3.05 -29.37 18.46
CA ASP A 496 -2.69 -29.61 19.87
C ASP A 496 -1.71 -30.77 20.11
N ASP A 497 -1.42 -31.62 19.12
CA ASP A 497 -0.49 -32.77 19.24
C ASP A 497 0.94 -32.38 19.64
N ALA A 498 1.35 -31.16 19.39
CA ALA A 498 2.72 -30.70 19.57
C ALA A 498 3.11 -30.37 21.03
N THR A 499 2.20 -30.55 21.98
CA THR A 499 2.40 -30.22 23.40
C THR A 499 2.53 -31.49 24.24
N GLU A 500 3.70 -31.79 24.76
CA GLU A 500 4.03 -33.03 25.50
C GLU A 500 3.83 -32.97 27.04
N SER A 501 3.21 -31.92 27.62
CA SER A 501 3.11 -31.74 29.05
C SER A 501 1.69 -31.95 29.61
N ALA A 502 1.59 -32.43 30.87
CA ALA A 502 0.35 -32.63 31.62
C ALA A 502 -0.50 -31.34 31.81
N ASP A 503 0.09 -30.17 31.60
CA ASP A 503 -0.61 -28.86 31.59
C ASP A 503 -1.39 -28.58 30.30
N LYS A 504 -1.29 -29.47 29.30
CA LYS A 504 -2.00 -29.40 28.02
C LYS A 504 -3.50 -29.18 28.17
N GLU A 505 -4.12 -29.94 29.01
CA GLU A 505 -5.59 -30.00 29.12
C GLU A 505 -6.19 -28.66 29.59
N LYS A 506 -5.43 -27.89 30.38
CA LYS A 506 -5.93 -26.62 30.91
C LYS A 506 -5.72 -25.42 29.99
N THR A 507 -4.72 -25.49 29.11
CA THR A 507 -4.21 -24.33 28.37
C THR A 507 -4.73 -24.20 26.94
N LEU A 508 -5.27 -25.27 26.34
CA LEU A 508 -5.75 -25.26 24.94
C LEU A 508 -7.29 -25.30 24.82
N ARG A 509 -8.00 -24.67 25.77
CA ARG A 509 -9.47 -24.61 25.76
C ARG A 509 -10.03 -23.98 24.49
N GLY A 510 -9.43 -22.89 24.00
CA GLY A 510 -9.86 -22.22 22.77
C GLY A 510 -9.70 -23.08 21.53
N VAL A 511 -8.72 -24.00 21.50
CA VAL A 511 -8.60 -24.96 20.38
C VAL A 511 -9.81 -25.89 20.34
N ARG A 512 -10.23 -26.44 21.49
CA ARG A 512 -11.43 -27.30 21.60
C ARG A 512 -12.71 -26.55 21.25
N LEU A 513 -12.86 -25.30 21.68
CA LEU A 513 -13.99 -24.45 21.29
C LEU A 513 -14.06 -24.25 19.76
N ALA A 514 -12.92 -24.02 19.10
CA ALA A 514 -12.85 -23.91 17.65
C ALA A 514 -13.22 -25.25 16.95
N GLN A 515 -12.82 -26.40 17.50
CA GLN A 515 -13.16 -27.73 17.00
C GLN A 515 -14.66 -27.99 17.13
N ILE A 516 -15.27 -27.69 18.27
CA ILE A 516 -16.72 -27.81 18.48
C ILE A 516 -17.49 -26.92 17.49
N LYS A 517 -17.04 -25.69 17.30
CA LYS A 517 -17.65 -24.77 16.33
C LYS A 517 -17.64 -25.33 14.91
N LEU A 518 -16.53 -25.91 14.45
CA LEU A 518 -16.44 -26.55 13.14
C LEU A 518 -17.35 -27.78 13.06
N ALA A 519 -17.40 -28.60 14.11
CA ALA A 519 -18.27 -29.78 14.15
C ALA A 519 -19.77 -29.41 14.06
N THR A 520 -20.18 -28.33 14.75
CA THR A 520 -21.57 -27.84 14.64
C THR A 520 -21.89 -27.31 13.23
N ASP A 521 -20.92 -26.68 12.54
CA ASP A 521 -21.08 -26.27 11.13
C ASP A 521 -21.30 -27.50 10.21
N TYR A 522 -20.52 -28.55 10.40
CA TYR A 522 -20.72 -29.81 9.66
C TYR A 522 -22.09 -30.44 9.91
N LEU A 523 -22.60 -30.43 11.16
CA LEU A 523 -23.90 -30.96 11.50
C LEU A 523 -25.04 -30.17 10.85
N VAL A 524 -24.95 -28.84 10.87
CA VAL A 524 -25.93 -27.95 10.20
C VAL A 524 -26.03 -28.28 8.70
N HIS A 525 -24.90 -28.66 8.07
CA HIS A 525 -24.85 -29.00 6.64
C HIS A 525 -24.97 -30.51 6.35
N GLY A 526 -25.41 -31.30 7.35
CA GLY A 526 -25.70 -32.73 7.18
C GLY A 526 -24.49 -33.67 7.11
N SER A 527 -23.26 -33.16 7.41
CA SER A 527 -22.04 -33.95 7.35
C SER A 527 -21.69 -34.59 8.70
N VAL A 528 -22.56 -35.52 9.14
CA VAL A 528 -22.45 -36.19 10.46
C VAL A 528 -21.12 -36.94 10.62
N ALA A 529 -20.61 -37.57 9.55
CA ALA A 529 -19.35 -38.31 9.59
C ALA A 529 -18.13 -37.40 9.94
N LEU A 530 -18.08 -36.19 9.39
CA LEU A 530 -17.01 -35.22 9.68
C LEU A 530 -17.14 -34.67 11.09
N ALA A 531 -18.35 -34.34 11.55
CA ALA A 531 -18.59 -33.90 12.91
C ALA A 531 -18.20 -35.00 13.92
N LYS A 532 -18.50 -36.27 13.62
CA LYS A 532 -18.12 -37.41 14.46
C LYS A 532 -16.60 -37.61 14.51
N GLN A 533 -15.89 -37.37 13.40
CA GLN A 533 -14.43 -37.39 13.40
C GLN A 533 -13.84 -36.38 14.40
N VAL A 534 -14.43 -35.16 14.50
CA VAL A 534 -14.03 -34.16 15.48
C VAL A 534 -14.38 -34.62 16.90
N ALA A 535 -15.57 -35.21 17.12
CA ALA A 535 -15.96 -35.74 18.43
C ALA A 535 -15.05 -36.88 18.88
N ASP A 536 -14.62 -37.74 17.95
CA ASP A 536 -13.71 -38.86 18.23
C ASP A 536 -12.33 -38.37 18.72
N ASP A 537 -11.84 -37.24 18.20
CA ASP A 537 -10.61 -36.57 18.64
C ASP A 537 -10.73 -36.03 20.08
N MET A 538 -11.94 -35.73 20.53
CA MET A 538 -12.23 -35.15 21.84
C MET A 538 -12.64 -36.19 22.89
N LYS A 539 -12.66 -37.49 22.59
CA LYS A 539 -13.14 -38.53 23.51
C LYS A 539 -12.38 -38.63 24.84
N ALA A 540 -11.12 -38.22 24.86
CA ALA A 540 -10.28 -38.23 26.04
C ALA A 540 -10.48 -37.01 26.95
N GLU A 541 -11.32 -36.05 26.58
CA GLU A 541 -11.54 -34.84 27.38
C GLU A 541 -12.37 -35.11 28.62
N ASP A 542 -12.07 -34.40 29.74
CA ASP A 542 -12.81 -34.51 30.97
C ASP A 542 -14.26 -34.00 30.81
N HIS A 543 -15.22 -34.74 31.34
CA HIS A 543 -16.68 -34.43 31.27
C HIS A 543 -17.02 -33.05 31.85
N LYS A 544 -16.35 -32.63 32.96
CA LYS A 544 -16.58 -31.30 33.54
C LYS A 544 -16.15 -30.19 32.59
N ARG A 545 -15.05 -30.43 31.90
CA ARG A 545 -14.52 -29.49 30.93
C ARG A 545 -15.42 -29.40 29.68
N LEU A 546 -15.89 -30.55 29.16
CA LEU A 546 -16.85 -30.59 28.05
C LEU A 546 -18.15 -29.85 28.40
N ARG A 547 -18.71 -30.06 29.62
CA ARG A 547 -19.91 -29.35 30.11
C ARG A 547 -19.68 -27.85 30.20
N SER A 548 -18.52 -27.43 30.69
CA SER A 548 -18.17 -26.02 30.78
C SER A 548 -18.05 -25.36 29.40
N MET A 549 -17.47 -26.04 28.42
CA MET A 549 -17.39 -25.55 27.04
C MET A 549 -18.77 -25.46 26.37
N TRP A 550 -19.65 -26.44 26.61
CA TRP A 550 -21.02 -26.36 26.13
C TRP A 550 -21.74 -25.11 26.69
N GLN A 551 -21.70 -24.92 28.02
CA GLN A 551 -22.35 -23.79 28.66
C GLN A 551 -21.81 -22.44 28.19
N GLU A 552 -20.52 -22.34 27.87
CA GLU A 552 -19.91 -21.14 27.33
C GLU A 552 -20.43 -20.83 25.93
N LEU A 553 -20.43 -21.83 25.01
CA LEU A 553 -20.91 -21.68 23.65
C LEU A 553 -22.42 -21.41 23.55
N ASP A 554 -23.21 -22.03 24.46
CA ASP A 554 -24.66 -21.87 24.49
C ASP A 554 -25.09 -20.50 24.98
N LYS A 555 -24.40 -19.95 25.99
CA LYS A 555 -24.70 -18.64 26.60
C LYS A 555 -24.37 -17.45 25.71
N LEU A 556 -23.53 -17.62 24.70
CA LEU A 556 -23.06 -16.52 23.90
C LEU A 556 -24.06 -16.17 22.78
N ASP A 557 -24.86 -15.10 23.00
CA ASP A 557 -25.95 -14.72 22.09
C ASP A 557 -25.56 -13.61 21.08
N THR A 558 -24.43 -12.90 21.33
CA THR A 558 -24.01 -11.77 20.50
C THR A 558 -22.85 -12.14 19.61
N ARG A 559 -23.02 -11.90 18.29
CA ARG A 559 -21.96 -12.07 17.30
C ARG A 559 -20.87 -11.02 17.48
N GLU A 560 -21.27 -9.82 17.85
CA GLU A 560 -20.36 -8.70 18.05
C GLU A 560 -19.66 -8.84 19.41
N PHE A 561 -18.38 -8.51 19.42
CA PHE A 561 -17.63 -8.41 20.66
C PHE A 561 -18.02 -7.09 21.36
N TRP A 562 -18.05 -7.04 22.69
CA TRP A 562 -18.45 -5.85 23.44
C TRP A 562 -17.46 -4.69 23.37
N GLU A 563 -16.26 -4.93 22.86
CA GLU A 563 -15.21 -3.96 22.60
C GLU A 563 -14.88 -3.90 21.12
N VAL A 564 -14.30 -2.77 20.69
CA VAL A 564 -13.79 -2.64 19.31
C VAL A 564 -12.57 -3.53 19.14
N ASN A 565 -12.70 -4.57 18.34
CA ASN A 565 -11.58 -5.42 17.93
C ASN A 565 -11.39 -5.41 16.41
N ASP A 566 -10.15 -5.68 15.96
CA ASP A 566 -9.78 -5.58 14.55
C ASP A 566 -10.50 -6.62 13.64
N ARG A 567 -11.13 -7.65 14.22
CA ARG A 567 -11.87 -8.70 13.47
C ARG A 567 -13.39 -8.56 13.57
N GLY A 568 -13.90 -7.67 14.43
CA GLY A 568 -15.31 -7.30 14.54
C GLY A 568 -16.27 -8.39 15.05
N SER A 569 -15.76 -9.60 15.38
CA SER A 569 -16.61 -10.70 15.79
C SER A 569 -16.02 -11.53 16.94
N ASN A 570 -16.91 -12.12 17.72
CA ASN A 570 -16.54 -13.08 18.74
C ASN A 570 -16.21 -14.44 18.12
N PHE A 571 -15.07 -15.02 18.47
CA PHE A 571 -14.65 -16.31 17.95
C PHE A 571 -15.58 -17.46 18.32
N ASP A 572 -16.10 -17.43 19.52
CA ASP A 572 -16.89 -18.52 20.11
C ASP A 572 -18.40 -18.37 19.81
N TYR A 573 -18.81 -17.34 19.05
CA TYR A 573 -20.21 -17.19 18.67
C TYR A 573 -20.66 -18.30 17.72
N LEU A 574 -21.80 -18.89 18.06
CA LEU A 574 -22.52 -19.87 17.25
C LEU A 574 -23.81 -19.25 16.71
N THR A 575 -24.17 -19.58 15.47
CA THR A 575 -25.49 -19.22 14.93
C THR A 575 -26.60 -20.02 15.64
N PRO A 576 -27.87 -19.59 15.59
CA PRO A 576 -28.98 -20.35 16.20
C PRO A 576 -29.04 -21.80 15.73
N GLU A 577 -28.75 -22.06 14.43
CA GLU A 577 -28.71 -23.40 13.84
C GLU A 577 -27.54 -24.21 14.44
N GLN A 578 -26.38 -23.61 14.61
CA GLN A 578 -25.24 -24.26 15.24
C GLN A 578 -25.48 -24.55 16.72
N LYS A 579 -26.22 -23.70 17.45
CA LYS A 579 -26.61 -23.96 18.85
C LYS A 579 -27.56 -25.16 18.94
N THR A 580 -28.48 -25.31 18.00
CA THR A 580 -29.32 -26.51 17.92
C THR A 580 -28.46 -27.76 17.65
N ALA A 581 -27.50 -27.67 16.74
CA ALA A 581 -26.57 -28.75 16.44
C ALA A 581 -25.62 -29.08 17.60
N LEU A 582 -25.36 -28.11 18.50
CA LEU A 582 -24.50 -28.28 19.66
C LEU A 582 -25.01 -29.41 20.58
N ALA A 583 -26.35 -29.51 20.81
CA ALA A 583 -26.95 -30.57 21.58
C ALA A 583 -26.68 -31.96 20.94
N HIS A 584 -26.80 -32.08 19.62
CA HIS A 584 -26.48 -33.32 18.88
C HIS A 584 -25.00 -33.69 19.00
N PHE A 585 -24.10 -32.75 18.94
CA PHE A 585 -22.66 -32.99 19.10
C PHE A 585 -22.34 -33.55 20.49
N PHE A 586 -22.88 -32.95 21.54
CA PHE A 586 -22.61 -33.40 22.93
C PHE A 586 -23.34 -34.69 23.30
N ALA A 587 -24.39 -35.09 22.59
CA ALA A 587 -25.04 -36.38 22.79
C ALA A 587 -24.11 -37.58 22.52
N TRP A 588 -23.03 -37.39 21.76
CA TRP A 588 -22.00 -38.43 21.51
C TRP A 588 -21.04 -38.67 22.68
N PHE A 589 -21.13 -37.86 23.76
CA PHE A 589 -20.29 -38.00 24.96
C PHE A 589 -21.09 -38.59 26.12
N PRO A 590 -21.05 -39.93 26.38
CA PRO A 590 -21.83 -40.59 27.43
C PRO A 590 -21.44 -40.07 28.78
N GLY A 591 -22.43 -39.77 29.66
CA GLY A 591 -22.19 -39.30 31.02
C GLY A 591 -22.23 -37.78 31.21
N LEU A 592 -22.51 -36.98 30.17
CA LEU A 592 -22.79 -35.55 30.32
C LEU A 592 -24.17 -35.23 30.93
N GLY A 593 -25.04 -36.26 31.16
CA GLY A 593 -26.31 -36.13 31.89
C GLY A 593 -27.46 -35.58 31.07
N TYR A 594 -27.42 -35.72 29.73
CA TYR A 594 -28.58 -35.50 28.88
C TYR A 594 -29.30 -36.83 28.63
N GLU A 595 -30.58 -36.87 28.94
CA GLU A 595 -31.46 -37.93 28.47
C GLU A 595 -31.40 -38.01 26.96
N GLN A 596 -31.29 -39.23 26.42
CA GLN A 596 -31.30 -39.50 25.01
C GLN A 596 -32.47 -38.74 24.37
N VAL A 597 -32.16 -37.74 23.56
CA VAL A 597 -33.10 -37.32 22.52
C VAL A 597 -33.15 -38.51 21.57
N GLU A 598 -34.25 -39.29 21.67
CA GLU A 598 -34.52 -40.39 20.77
C GLU A 598 -34.28 -39.93 19.34
N ASP A 599 -33.62 -40.77 18.58
CA ASP A 599 -33.43 -40.63 17.13
C ASP A 599 -34.78 -40.34 16.46
N ASP A 600 -35.15 -39.07 16.35
CA ASP A 600 -36.25 -38.64 15.53
C ASP A 600 -35.69 -38.40 14.12
N PRO A 601 -35.89 -39.35 13.18
CA PRO A 601 -35.40 -39.21 11.83
C PRO A 601 -36.11 -38.11 11.02
N SER A 602 -37.09 -37.41 11.63
CA SER A 602 -37.87 -36.34 10.98
C SER A 602 -37.21 -34.96 11.03
N VAL A 603 -36.12 -34.77 11.80
CA VAL A 603 -35.34 -33.52 11.80
C VAL A 603 -34.23 -33.56 10.72
N VAL A 604 -34.61 -33.91 9.52
CA VAL A 604 -33.83 -33.58 8.33
C VAL A 604 -34.10 -32.12 8.01
N LEU A 605 -33.16 -31.26 8.40
CA LEU A 605 -33.16 -29.87 7.94
C LEU A 605 -33.22 -29.86 6.41
N ARG A 606 -34.36 -29.39 5.86
CA ARG A 606 -34.57 -29.25 4.43
C ARG A 606 -33.58 -28.24 3.85
N PRO A 607 -33.13 -28.46 2.59
CA PRO A 607 -32.11 -27.64 1.91
C PRO A 607 -32.53 -26.18 1.72
#